data_3fa6d13dc7ff1d3b2c5e61c54869a126
#
_entry.id   3fa6d13dc7ff1d3b2c5e61c54869a126
#
_cell.length_a   1.000
_cell.length_b   1.000
_cell.length_c   1.000
_cell.angle_alpha   90.00
_cell.angle_beta   90.00
_cell.angle_gamma   90.00
#
_symmetry.space_group_name_H-M   'P 1'
#
loop_
_entity.id
_entity.type
_entity.pdbx_description
1 polymer ?
#
loop_
_entity_poly.entity_id
_entity_poly.type
_entity_poly.pdbx_seq_one_letter_code
_entity_poly.pdbx_strand_id
1 'polypeptide(L)'
;MRFILAFLLYSITLFSQNNLQSGPMVGYCEMKEAMIWLQTEKPTTVYISYYAVDNVTEVFKSQNYTTSKDNAFTCHVVLDKLQPGKKYNYEVYLENKKIILPYEASFSSKKLWQWREKSPDFTIALGSCAYISEEALDRPGKPYGSNYSIFESIAKKNPDIMIWGGDNIYLREADWDSKTGIQHRYSYSRKIKEMQPLLAKTQNFAIWDDHDFGPNDGDRSFYNKYATQQAFKDFWANKSYGMNPNQSEGIYSCFNWGDAEVFLLDNRFFKSPNDRLTGEKVLLGASQIQWLIDALVSSKASFKIIVIGGQVLSSAAVFENYENYKTEKEVLLNEITANNIKGVTFISGDRHFTELSMLKRTDAYALFDWTVSPLTSGYGNIEKIAKEENKNRVEGSLFAQHVFGTLSFSGDKETRQMKLTLFDKEGNELWNKVILKKELE
;
A
#
# COMPACT_ATOMS: atom_id res chain seq x y z
N MET A 1 13.09 -2.95 -75.44
CA MET A 1 13.50 -2.89 -74.01
C MET A 1 12.43 -2.10 -73.22
N ARG A 2 11.58 -2.80 -72.49
CA ARG A 2 10.54 -2.16 -71.63
C ARG A 2 11.05 -2.25 -70.22
N PHE A 3 11.34 -1.10 -69.58
CA PHE A 3 11.65 -1.02 -68.16
C PHE A 3 10.35 -1.04 -67.33
N ILE A 4 10.14 -2.09 -66.52
CA ILE A 4 9.09 -2.13 -65.53
C ILE A 4 9.64 -1.50 -64.25
N LEU A 5 9.11 -0.33 -63.89
CA LEU A 5 9.38 0.34 -62.60
C LEU A 5 8.50 -0.30 -61.53
N ALA A 6 9.06 -1.14 -60.67
CA ALA A 6 8.36 -1.68 -59.51
C ALA A 6 8.35 -0.62 -58.37
N PHE A 7 7.20 -0.07 -58.08
CA PHE A 7 6.95 0.75 -56.89
C PHE A 7 6.83 -0.16 -55.65
N LEU A 8 7.84 -0.20 -54.82
CA LEU A 8 7.77 -0.77 -53.48
C LEU A 8 7.00 0.21 -52.55
N LEU A 9 5.74 -0.13 -52.31
CA LEU A 9 4.95 0.49 -51.26
C LEU A 9 5.50 0.03 -49.89
N TYR A 10 6.31 0.86 -49.27
CA TYR A 10 6.63 0.73 -47.82
C TYR A 10 5.41 1.13 -47.04
N SER A 11 4.68 0.15 -46.49
CA SER A 11 3.67 0.38 -45.47
C SER A 11 4.41 0.75 -44.17
N ILE A 12 4.51 2.04 -43.91
CA ILE A 12 4.90 2.55 -42.59
C ILE A 12 3.74 2.23 -41.65
N THR A 13 3.85 1.14 -40.91
CA THR A 13 3.02 0.90 -39.73
C THR A 13 3.41 1.97 -38.71
N LEU A 14 2.65 3.03 -38.65
CA LEU A 14 2.65 3.98 -37.56
C LEU A 14 2.25 3.19 -36.31
N PHE A 15 3.23 2.66 -35.56
CA PHE A 15 3.02 2.30 -34.17
C PHE A 15 2.56 3.58 -33.47
N SER A 16 1.26 3.67 -33.19
CA SER A 16 0.72 4.69 -32.32
C SER A 16 1.47 4.57 -31.00
N GLN A 17 2.39 5.49 -30.73
CA GLN A 17 3.10 5.55 -29.48
C GLN A 17 2.05 5.68 -28.37
N ASN A 18 1.92 4.61 -27.57
CA ASN A 18 1.01 4.59 -26.43
C ASN A 18 1.62 5.49 -25.36
N ASN A 19 1.08 6.70 -25.16
CA ASN A 19 1.60 7.67 -24.20
C ASN A 19 1.33 7.28 -22.74
N LEU A 20 0.76 6.11 -22.45
CA LEU A 20 0.60 5.58 -21.10
C LEU A 20 1.94 5.04 -20.60
N GLN A 21 2.52 5.66 -19.58
CA GLN A 21 3.77 5.22 -18.98
C GLN A 21 3.55 4.11 -17.97
N SER A 22 2.54 4.25 -17.09
CA SER A 22 2.19 3.26 -16.06
C SER A 22 0.74 3.40 -15.59
N GLY A 23 0.24 2.33 -15.00
CA GLY A 23 -1.16 2.22 -14.62
C GLY A 23 -2.03 1.69 -15.78
N PRO A 24 -3.36 1.77 -15.64
CA PRO A 24 -4.10 2.40 -14.54
C PRO A 24 -3.92 1.67 -13.21
N MET A 25 -4.08 2.40 -12.11
CA MET A 25 -4.14 1.86 -10.75
C MET A 25 -5.47 2.24 -10.11
N VAL A 26 -6.18 1.25 -9.61
CA VAL A 26 -7.39 1.49 -8.81
C VAL A 26 -6.96 2.00 -7.43
N GLY A 27 -7.38 3.19 -7.07
CA GLY A 27 -7.25 3.76 -5.74
C GLY A 27 -8.39 3.30 -4.83
N TYR A 28 -8.96 4.23 -4.07
CA TYR A 28 -10.13 3.91 -3.26
C TYR A 28 -11.40 3.69 -4.12
N CYS A 29 -12.28 2.81 -3.62
CA CYS A 29 -13.61 2.59 -4.20
C CYS A 29 -14.66 2.71 -3.10
N GLU A 30 -15.47 3.76 -3.15
CA GLU A 30 -16.59 3.99 -2.26
C GLU A 30 -17.93 3.53 -2.92
N MET A 31 -19.05 3.74 -2.24
CA MET A 31 -20.37 3.35 -2.77
C MET A 31 -20.79 4.15 -4.01
N LYS A 32 -20.31 5.38 -4.13
CA LYS A 32 -20.75 6.35 -5.16
C LYS A 32 -19.61 6.89 -6.00
N GLU A 33 -18.36 6.61 -5.61
CA GLU A 33 -17.17 7.20 -6.20
C GLU A 33 -16.01 6.21 -6.17
N ALA A 34 -15.16 6.25 -7.19
CA ALA A 34 -13.87 5.58 -7.21
C ALA A 34 -12.80 6.48 -7.81
N MET A 35 -11.54 6.20 -7.48
CA MET A 35 -10.38 6.92 -7.99
C MET A 35 -9.54 5.98 -8.85
N ILE A 36 -9.23 6.40 -10.08
CA ILE A 36 -8.26 5.72 -10.94
C ILE A 36 -7.06 6.63 -11.13
N TRP A 37 -5.89 6.15 -10.76
CA TRP A 37 -4.62 6.82 -11.01
C TRP A 37 -3.99 6.28 -12.29
N LEU A 38 -3.28 7.15 -13.03
CA LEU A 38 -2.40 6.75 -14.13
C LEU A 38 -1.29 7.79 -14.35
N GLN A 39 -0.26 7.41 -15.11
CA GLN A 39 0.85 8.27 -15.49
C GLN A 39 1.05 8.22 -17.00
N THR A 40 1.26 9.38 -17.63
CA THR A 40 1.58 9.51 -19.05
C THR A 40 3.05 9.90 -19.26
N GLU A 41 3.56 9.78 -20.49
CA GLU A 41 4.95 10.15 -20.82
C GLU A 41 5.14 11.65 -21.03
N LYS A 42 4.05 12.37 -21.32
CA LYS A 42 4.03 13.80 -21.66
C LYS A 42 2.66 14.39 -21.35
N PRO A 43 2.48 15.74 -21.40
CA PRO A 43 1.18 16.36 -21.25
C PRO A 43 0.15 15.71 -22.17
N THR A 44 -0.92 15.16 -21.62
CA THR A 44 -1.90 14.35 -22.35
C THR A 44 -3.28 14.55 -21.73
N THR A 45 -4.30 14.69 -22.55
CA THR A 45 -5.68 14.68 -22.10
C THR A 45 -6.16 13.27 -21.84
N VAL A 46 -6.69 13.03 -20.64
CA VAL A 46 -7.09 11.71 -20.12
C VAL A 46 -8.55 11.72 -19.74
N TYR A 47 -9.27 10.66 -20.04
CA TYR A 47 -10.51 10.30 -19.37
C TYR A 47 -10.68 8.79 -19.28
N ILE A 48 -11.58 8.37 -18.39
CA ILE A 48 -11.97 6.98 -18.18
C ILE A 48 -13.42 6.80 -18.62
N SER A 49 -13.67 5.79 -19.45
CA SER A 49 -15.02 5.27 -19.72
C SER A 49 -15.26 4.04 -18.85
N TYR A 50 -16.44 3.88 -18.27
CA TYR A 50 -16.73 2.76 -17.38
C TYR A 50 -18.20 2.38 -17.39
N TYR A 51 -18.48 1.11 -17.08
CA TYR A 51 -19.83 0.55 -17.06
C TYR A 51 -19.93 -0.61 -16.07
N ALA A 52 -21.11 -0.80 -15.49
CA ALA A 52 -21.36 -1.95 -14.64
C ALA A 52 -21.38 -3.24 -15.43
N VAL A 53 -20.78 -4.31 -14.91
CA VAL A 53 -20.68 -5.61 -15.61
C VAL A 53 -22.07 -6.22 -15.91
N ASP A 54 -23.04 -5.94 -15.05
CA ASP A 54 -24.43 -6.37 -15.21
C ASP A 54 -25.31 -5.40 -16.04
N ASN A 55 -24.76 -4.27 -16.53
CA ASN A 55 -25.43 -3.31 -17.40
C ASN A 55 -24.44 -2.64 -18.37
N VAL A 56 -23.98 -3.39 -19.36
CA VAL A 56 -22.96 -2.94 -20.33
C VAL A 56 -23.46 -1.87 -21.31
N THR A 57 -24.78 -1.63 -21.37
CA THR A 57 -25.38 -0.62 -22.27
C THR A 57 -25.34 0.80 -21.68
N GLU A 58 -25.23 0.92 -20.36
CA GLU A 58 -25.12 2.19 -19.68
C GLU A 58 -23.65 2.54 -19.41
N VAL A 59 -23.07 3.31 -20.33
CA VAL A 59 -21.66 3.69 -20.29
C VAL A 59 -21.52 5.11 -19.74
N PHE A 60 -20.70 5.26 -18.72
CA PHE A 60 -20.34 6.54 -18.13
C PHE A 60 -18.96 7.00 -18.60
N LYS A 61 -18.71 8.29 -18.52
CA LYS A 61 -17.43 8.92 -18.82
C LYS A 61 -17.06 9.87 -17.69
N SER A 62 -15.82 9.80 -17.25
CA SER A 62 -15.27 10.79 -16.30
C SER A 62 -15.14 12.18 -16.95
N GLN A 63 -14.81 13.18 -16.15
CA GLN A 63 -14.30 14.45 -16.66
C GLN A 63 -12.98 14.23 -17.42
N ASN A 64 -12.60 15.21 -18.23
CA ASN A 64 -11.27 15.24 -18.86
C ASN A 64 -10.26 15.83 -17.87
N TYR A 65 -9.09 15.20 -17.78
CA TYR A 65 -7.94 15.64 -17.00
C TYR A 65 -6.77 15.85 -17.95
N THR A 66 -5.90 16.81 -17.65
CA THR A 66 -4.66 17.01 -18.41
C THR A 66 -3.47 16.79 -17.49
N THR A 67 -2.59 15.86 -17.85
CA THR A 67 -1.39 15.57 -17.09
C THR A 67 -0.36 16.68 -17.23
N SER A 68 0.44 16.92 -16.19
CA SER A 68 1.41 18.01 -16.13
C SER A 68 2.80 17.50 -15.68
N LYS A 69 3.83 18.15 -16.16
CA LYS A 69 5.22 17.87 -15.73
C LYS A 69 5.42 18.14 -14.24
N ASP A 70 4.66 19.06 -13.64
CA ASP A 70 4.83 19.44 -12.25
C ASP A 70 4.59 18.29 -11.26
N ASN A 71 3.72 17.34 -11.62
CA ASN A 71 3.44 16.13 -10.88
C ASN A 71 3.88 14.85 -11.63
N ALA A 72 4.96 14.92 -12.40
CA ALA A 72 5.49 13.80 -13.18
C ALA A 72 4.46 13.18 -14.14
N PHE A 73 3.57 13.98 -14.70
CA PHE A 73 2.49 13.56 -15.59
C PHE A 73 1.53 12.52 -14.99
N THR A 74 1.38 12.49 -13.67
CA THR A 74 0.37 11.67 -13.00
C THR A 74 -1.00 12.33 -13.05
N CYS A 75 -2.05 11.52 -12.88
CA CYS A 75 -3.42 11.99 -12.91
C CYS A 75 -4.30 11.10 -12.03
N HIS A 76 -5.18 11.74 -11.24
CA HIS A 76 -6.20 11.10 -10.41
C HIS A 76 -7.56 11.37 -11.02
N VAL A 77 -8.18 10.34 -11.59
CA VAL A 77 -9.45 10.43 -12.30
C VAL A 77 -10.57 9.95 -11.41
N VAL A 78 -11.50 10.81 -11.08
CA VAL A 78 -12.70 10.48 -10.28
C VAL A 78 -13.79 9.89 -11.16
N LEU A 79 -14.38 8.78 -10.72
CA LEU A 79 -15.55 8.13 -11.31
C LEU A 79 -16.72 8.26 -10.33
N ASP A 80 -17.71 9.13 -10.64
CA ASP A 80 -18.74 9.60 -9.69
C ASP A 80 -20.15 9.04 -9.95
N LYS A 81 -20.32 8.13 -10.92
CA LYS A 81 -21.61 7.55 -11.30
C LYS A 81 -21.72 6.09 -10.88
N LEU A 82 -21.33 5.77 -9.64
CA LEU A 82 -21.35 4.40 -9.13
C LEU A 82 -22.64 4.07 -8.36
N GLN A 83 -22.96 2.78 -8.36
CA GLN A 83 -23.98 2.18 -7.49
C GLN A 83 -23.29 1.25 -6.50
N PRO A 84 -23.77 1.15 -5.24
CA PRO A 84 -23.18 0.30 -4.21
C PRO A 84 -23.17 -1.19 -4.60
N GLY A 85 -22.05 -1.87 -4.35
CA GLY A 85 -21.92 -3.32 -4.50
C GLY A 85 -21.89 -3.82 -5.94
N LYS A 86 -21.56 -2.97 -6.91
CA LYS A 86 -21.45 -3.35 -8.32
C LYS A 86 -19.99 -3.50 -8.75
N LYS A 87 -19.75 -4.48 -9.64
CA LYS A 87 -18.49 -4.60 -10.35
C LYS A 87 -18.55 -3.76 -11.63
N TYR A 88 -17.49 -3.00 -11.88
CA TYR A 88 -17.33 -2.15 -13.07
C TYR A 88 -16.11 -2.60 -13.87
N ASN A 89 -16.25 -2.58 -15.20
CA ASN A 89 -15.12 -2.55 -16.11
C ASN A 89 -14.85 -1.10 -16.52
N TYR A 90 -13.59 -0.77 -16.78
CA TYR A 90 -13.23 0.57 -17.23
C TYR A 90 -12.17 0.54 -18.33
N GLU A 91 -12.14 1.60 -19.12
CA GLU A 91 -11.29 1.78 -20.28
C GLU A 91 -10.58 3.13 -20.20
N VAL A 92 -9.28 3.16 -20.46
CA VAL A 92 -8.47 4.37 -20.50
C VAL A 92 -8.48 4.98 -21.87
N TYR A 93 -8.68 6.29 -21.94
CA TYR A 93 -8.58 7.07 -23.17
C TYR A 93 -7.56 8.17 -23.02
N LEU A 94 -6.61 8.23 -23.97
CA LEU A 94 -5.61 9.28 -24.10
C LEU A 94 -5.81 9.99 -25.44
N GLU A 95 -5.95 11.33 -25.43
CA GLU A 95 -6.23 12.14 -26.64
C GLU A 95 -7.40 11.56 -27.46
N ASN A 96 -8.49 11.15 -26.78
CA ASN A 96 -9.67 10.50 -27.34
C ASN A 96 -9.41 9.11 -28.00
N LYS A 97 -8.23 8.52 -27.83
CA LYS A 97 -7.91 7.17 -28.31
C LYS A 97 -7.96 6.17 -27.16
N LYS A 98 -8.70 5.07 -27.35
CA LYS A 98 -8.74 3.96 -26.38
C LYS A 98 -7.37 3.30 -26.31
N ILE A 99 -6.91 3.07 -25.08
CA ILE A 99 -5.69 2.32 -24.79
C ILE A 99 -6.05 0.85 -24.65
N ILE A 100 -5.38 0.00 -25.38
CA ILE A 100 -5.53 -1.45 -25.25
C ILE A 100 -4.59 -1.95 -24.17
N LEU A 101 -5.14 -2.40 -23.06
CA LEU A 101 -4.40 -2.98 -21.94
C LEU A 101 -4.30 -4.50 -22.13
N PRO A 102 -3.14 -5.13 -21.86
CA PRO A 102 -2.97 -6.58 -21.96
C PRO A 102 -3.52 -7.35 -20.73
N TYR A 103 -4.25 -6.68 -19.83
CA TYR A 103 -4.82 -7.19 -18.60
C TYR A 103 -6.21 -6.60 -18.34
N GLU A 104 -6.96 -7.24 -17.44
CA GLU A 104 -8.28 -6.77 -17.00
C GLU A 104 -8.16 -5.46 -16.24
N ALA A 105 -9.01 -4.51 -16.56
CA ALA A 105 -9.18 -3.24 -15.85
C ALA A 105 -10.62 -3.20 -15.28
N SER A 106 -10.71 -3.46 -13.98
CA SER A 106 -12.01 -3.54 -13.28
C SER A 106 -11.89 -3.16 -11.83
N PHE A 107 -13.01 -2.82 -11.20
CA PHE A 107 -13.09 -2.60 -9.75
C PHE A 107 -14.50 -2.92 -9.25
N SER A 108 -14.63 -3.06 -7.93
CA SER A 108 -15.93 -3.19 -7.28
C SER A 108 -16.18 -2.00 -6.36
N SER A 109 -17.38 -1.41 -6.43
CA SER A 109 -17.80 -0.40 -5.47
C SER A 109 -18.13 -1.04 -4.12
N LYS A 110 -17.97 -0.28 -3.04
CA LYS A 110 -18.27 -0.71 -1.69
C LYS A 110 -19.74 -1.14 -1.55
N LYS A 111 -19.97 -2.26 -0.90
CA LYS A 111 -21.30 -2.82 -0.68
C LYS A 111 -22.03 -2.10 0.46
N LEU A 112 -23.31 -1.82 0.28
CA LEU A 112 -24.19 -1.29 1.33
C LEU A 112 -24.86 -2.46 2.07
N TRP A 113 -24.17 -3.06 3.01
CA TRP A 113 -24.57 -4.27 3.72
C TRP A 113 -25.18 -4.00 5.10
N GLN A 114 -24.77 -2.91 5.77
CA GLN A 114 -25.20 -2.59 7.13
C GLN A 114 -26.73 -2.55 7.22
N TRP A 115 -27.29 -3.18 8.25
CA TRP A 115 -28.73 -3.32 8.51
C TRP A 115 -29.52 -4.12 7.47
N ARG A 116 -28.88 -4.71 6.46
CA ARG A 116 -29.52 -5.41 5.34
C ARG A 116 -29.12 -6.89 5.27
N GLU A 117 -27.86 -7.16 5.43
CA GLU A 117 -27.30 -8.50 5.29
C GLU A 117 -26.03 -8.64 6.17
N LYS A 118 -25.46 -9.83 6.23
CA LYS A 118 -24.18 -10.06 6.91
C LYS A 118 -23.07 -9.27 6.24
N SER A 119 -21.99 -8.97 6.99
CA SER A 119 -20.78 -8.40 6.41
C SER A 119 -20.27 -9.28 5.27
N PRO A 120 -19.88 -8.70 4.12
CA PRO A 120 -19.31 -9.45 3.02
C PRO A 120 -18.00 -10.13 3.44
N ASP A 121 -17.71 -11.25 2.82
CA ASP A 121 -16.37 -11.83 2.86
C ASP A 121 -15.48 -11.08 1.89
N PHE A 122 -14.21 -10.84 2.26
CA PHE A 122 -13.25 -10.11 1.43
C PHE A 122 -11.80 -10.45 1.82
N THR A 123 -10.84 -10.08 0.97
CA THR A 123 -9.43 -10.34 1.18
C THR A 123 -8.60 -9.08 0.95
N ILE A 124 -7.73 -8.77 1.90
CA ILE A 124 -6.69 -7.75 1.79
C ILE A 124 -5.36 -8.46 1.59
N ALA A 125 -4.65 -8.17 0.49
CA ALA A 125 -3.25 -8.53 0.33
C ALA A 125 -2.35 -7.44 0.93
N LEU A 126 -1.16 -7.80 1.40
CA LEU A 126 -0.24 -6.86 2.01
C LEU A 126 1.22 -7.31 1.86
N GLY A 127 2.11 -6.35 1.88
CA GLY A 127 3.56 -6.53 1.88
C GLY A 127 4.27 -5.20 1.86
N SER A 128 5.57 -5.21 2.16
CA SER A 128 6.44 -4.04 2.23
C SER A 128 7.78 -4.32 1.55
N CYS A 129 8.64 -3.31 1.46
CA CYS A 129 10.01 -3.44 0.95
C CYS A 129 10.06 -3.95 -0.50
N ALA A 130 9.45 -3.15 -1.39
CA ALA A 130 9.36 -3.40 -2.83
C ALA A 130 10.53 -2.72 -3.58
N TYR A 131 11.72 -3.32 -3.53
CA TYR A 131 12.89 -2.80 -4.24
C TYR A 131 12.83 -3.08 -5.73
N ILE A 132 12.91 -2.04 -6.55
CA ILE A 132 13.01 -2.12 -8.01
C ILE A 132 14.40 -1.67 -8.42
N SER A 133 15.20 -2.60 -8.94
CA SER A 133 16.58 -2.34 -9.34
C SER A 133 16.67 -1.42 -10.55
N GLU A 134 17.58 -0.43 -10.46
CA GLU A 134 17.97 0.47 -11.55
C GLU A 134 19.50 0.49 -11.63
N GLU A 135 20.06 -0.39 -12.45
CA GLU A 135 21.49 -0.72 -12.48
C GLU A 135 22.39 0.54 -12.58
N ALA A 136 21.96 1.57 -13.29
CA ALA A 136 22.72 2.81 -13.47
C ALA A 136 22.83 3.65 -12.18
N LEU A 137 21.90 3.51 -11.23
CA LEU A 137 21.81 4.32 -10.02
C LEU A 137 21.91 3.48 -8.74
N ASP A 138 21.84 2.16 -8.84
CA ASP A 138 21.98 1.25 -7.70
C ASP A 138 23.42 1.22 -7.20
N ARG A 139 23.58 0.92 -5.91
CA ARG A 139 24.90 0.75 -5.32
C ARG A 139 25.64 -0.42 -5.98
N PRO A 140 26.94 -0.29 -6.27
CA PRO A 140 27.71 -1.34 -6.93
C PRO A 140 27.78 -2.62 -6.08
N GLY A 141 27.81 -3.77 -6.76
CA GLY A 141 27.90 -5.07 -6.11
C GLY A 141 26.77 -6.02 -6.48
N LYS A 142 26.42 -6.91 -5.57
CA LYS A 142 25.28 -7.84 -5.77
C LYS A 142 23.98 -7.06 -5.82
N PRO A 143 23.11 -7.30 -6.83
CA PRO A 143 21.80 -6.67 -6.89
C PRO A 143 21.02 -6.86 -5.59
N TYR A 144 20.46 -5.77 -5.07
CA TYR A 144 19.69 -5.81 -3.82
C TYR A 144 18.27 -6.32 -4.03
N GLY A 145 17.69 -6.02 -5.20
CA GLY A 145 16.35 -6.48 -5.58
C GLY A 145 16.33 -7.88 -6.18
N SER A 146 15.16 -8.49 -6.15
CA SER A 146 14.81 -9.78 -6.75
C SER A 146 14.10 -9.58 -8.10
N ASN A 147 13.59 -10.67 -8.70
CA ASN A 147 12.62 -10.57 -9.79
C ASN A 147 11.25 -10.12 -9.25
N TYR A 148 10.36 -9.73 -10.16
CA TYR A 148 9.09 -9.07 -9.81
C TYR A 148 7.86 -9.98 -9.96
N SER A 149 8.04 -11.28 -10.15
CA SER A 149 6.94 -12.26 -10.31
C SER A 149 5.98 -12.33 -9.13
N ILE A 150 6.42 -11.90 -7.95
CA ILE A 150 5.59 -11.82 -6.75
C ILE A 150 4.33 -10.96 -6.96
N PHE A 151 4.40 -9.88 -7.75
CA PHE A 151 3.24 -9.03 -8.04
C PHE A 151 2.20 -9.76 -8.88
N GLU A 152 2.63 -10.62 -9.82
CA GLU A 152 1.71 -11.49 -10.57
C GLU A 152 1.08 -12.56 -9.66
N SER A 153 1.85 -13.09 -8.70
CA SER A 153 1.36 -14.06 -7.73
C SER A 153 0.31 -13.45 -6.80
N ILE A 154 0.53 -12.22 -6.33
CA ILE A 154 -0.48 -11.44 -5.58
C ILE A 154 -1.73 -11.23 -6.44
N ALA A 155 -1.57 -10.79 -7.70
CA ALA A 155 -2.67 -10.55 -8.61
C ALA A 155 -3.52 -11.82 -8.86
N LYS A 156 -2.90 -13.01 -8.91
CA LYS A 156 -3.57 -14.31 -9.05
C LYS A 156 -4.41 -14.69 -7.82
N LYS A 157 -4.08 -14.18 -6.63
CA LYS A 157 -4.93 -14.36 -5.42
C LYS A 157 -6.21 -13.54 -5.47
N ASN A 158 -6.31 -12.62 -6.43
CA ASN A 158 -7.48 -11.77 -6.66
C ASN A 158 -7.98 -11.05 -5.40
N PRO A 159 -7.12 -10.33 -4.66
CA PRO A 159 -7.53 -9.61 -3.48
C PRO A 159 -8.42 -8.41 -3.84
N ASP A 160 -9.33 -8.03 -2.93
CA ASP A 160 -10.13 -6.82 -3.05
C ASP A 160 -9.28 -5.57 -2.87
N ILE A 161 -8.28 -5.65 -1.98
CA ILE A 161 -7.42 -4.55 -1.58
C ILE A 161 -5.97 -5.03 -1.52
N MET A 162 -5.03 -4.19 -1.94
CA MET A 162 -3.60 -4.31 -1.67
C MET A 162 -3.16 -3.17 -0.75
N ILE A 163 -2.53 -3.50 0.37
CA ILE A 163 -1.86 -2.56 1.26
C ILE A 163 -0.35 -2.64 1.03
N TRP A 164 0.23 -1.52 0.64
CA TRP A 164 1.66 -1.32 0.48
C TRP A 164 2.21 -0.75 1.80
N GLY A 165 2.91 -1.61 2.54
CA GLY A 165 3.27 -1.41 3.95
C GLY A 165 4.56 -0.60 4.19
N GLY A 166 4.93 0.29 3.27
CA GLY A 166 6.15 1.10 3.33
C GLY A 166 7.30 0.50 2.52
N ASP A 167 8.32 1.31 2.25
CA ASP A 167 9.43 0.98 1.34
C ASP A 167 8.93 0.53 -0.04
N ASN A 168 7.95 1.25 -0.56
CA ASN A 168 7.34 0.95 -1.85
C ASN A 168 8.24 1.36 -3.02
N ILE A 169 9.17 2.25 -2.75
CA ILE A 169 10.31 2.66 -3.58
C ILE A 169 11.54 2.79 -2.69
N TYR A 170 12.70 2.84 -3.29
CA TYR A 170 13.96 3.07 -2.58
C TYR A 170 14.67 4.29 -3.18
N LEU A 171 14.46 5.45 -2.58
CA LEU A 171 15.22 6.65 -2.89
C LEU A 171 16.71 6.40 -2.62
N ARG A 172 17.56 6.85 -3.52
CA ARG A 172 19.01 6.72 -3.43
C ARG A 172 19.67 8.11 -3.48
N GLU A 173 21.00 8.12 -3.37
CA GLU A 173 21.81 9.32 -3.36
C GLU A 173 21.53 10.26 -4.56
N ALA A 174 21.12 9.70 -5.69
CA ALA A 174 20.75 10.46 -6.88
C ALA A 174 19.34 11.07 -6.83
N ASP A 175 18.49 10.62 -5.89
CA ASP A 175 17.06 10.89 -5.92
C ASP A 175 16.60 11.91 -4.86
N TRP A 176 16.97 11.73 -3.58
CA TRP A 176 16.32 12.41 -2.46
C TRP A 176 16.56 13.91 -2.37
N ASP A 177 17.60 14.45 -3.02
CA ASP A 177 17.96 15.86 -2.93
C ASP A 177 17.21 16.76 -3.93
N SER A 178 16.40 16.18 -4.80
CA SER A 178 15.66 16.95 -5.80
C SER A 178 14.26 16.39 -6.08
N LYS A 179 13.31 17.29 -6.34
CA LYS A 179 11.96 16.91 -6.76
C LYS A 179 11.97 15.97 -7.97
N THR A 180 12.83 16.25 -8.96
CA THR A 180 12.92 15.45 -10.18
C THR A 180 13.53 14.09 -9.94
N GLY A 181 14.48 13.95 -9.02
CA GLY A 181 15.02 12.65 -8.59
C GLY A 181 13.96 11.80 -7.90
N ILE A 182 13.25 12.38 -6.93
CA ILE A 182 12.14 11.70 -6.24
C ILE A 182 11.09 11.22 -7.25
N GLN A 183 10.63 12.10 -8.15
CA GLN A 183 9.65 11.76 -9.18
C GLN A 183 10.17 10.70 -10.16
N HIS A 184 11.47 10.74 -10.49
CA HIS A 184 12.10 9.72 -11.33
C HIS A 184 12.01 8.34 -10.69
N ARG A 185 12.38 8.20 -9.40
CA ARG A 185 12.36 6.92 -8.69
C ARG A 185 10.96 6.33 -8.61
N TYR A 186 9.96 7.14 -8.29
CA TYR A 186 8.55 6.72 -8.33
C TYR A 186 8.13 6.25 -9.72
N SER A 187 8.43 7.05 -10.76
CA SER A 187 8.08 6.73 -12.15
C SER A 187 8.76 5.45 -12.62
N TYR A 188 10.04 5.27 -12.26
CA TYR A 188 10.80 4.08 -12.61
C TYR A 188 10.21 2.82 -11.96
N SER A 189 9.91 2.87 -10.68
CA SER A 189 9.36 1.74 -9.95
C SER A 189 7.93 1.39 -10.41
N ARG A 190 7.11 2.39 -10.73
CA ARG A 190 5.70 2.20 -11.08
C ARG A 190 5.49 1.57 -12.46
N LYS A 191 6.44 1.66 -13.38
CA LYS A 191 6.32 1.12 -14.76
C LYS A 191 6.55 -0.39 -14.90
N ILE A 192 6.88 -1.11 -13.81
CA ILE A 192 7.15 -2.55 -13.83
C ILE A 192 5.91 -3.29 -14.35
N LYS A 193 6.09 -4.08 -15.41
CA LYS A 193 4.99 -4.77 -16.12
C LYS A 193 4.28 -5.80 -15.27
N GLU A 194 5.01 -6.52 -14.40
CA GLU A 194 4.49 -7.53 -13.51
C GLU A 194 3.52 -6.96 -12.45
N MET A 195 3.67 -5.68 -12.13
CA MET A 195 2.81 -4.96 -11.17
C MET A 195 1.49 -4.51 -11.79
N GLN A 196 1.45 -4.23 -13.09
CA GLN A 196 0.30 -3.58 -13.73
C GLN A 196 -1.02 -4.35 -13.59
N PRO A 197 -1.09 -5.70 -13.73
CA PRO A 197 -2.33 -6.45 -13.53
C PRO A 197 -2.89 -6.33 -12.11
N LEU A 198 -2.02 -6.25 -11.09
CA LEU A 198 -2.42 -6.03 -9.70
C LEU A 198 -3.00 -4.62 -9.53
N LEU A 199 -2.31 -3.61 -10.04
CA LEU A 199 -2.73 -2.21 -9.93
C LEU A 199 -4.09 -1.97 -10.60
N ALA A 200 -4.34 -2.59 -11.76
CA ALA A 200 -5.51 -2.29 -12.58
C ALA A 200 -6.84 -2.88 -12.06
N LYS A 201 -6.83 -3.82 -11.13
CA LYS A 201 -8.06 -4.48 -10.66
C LYS A 201 -8.23 -4.55 -9.15
N THR A 202 -7.22 -4.15 -8.39
CA THR A 202 -7.21 -4.21 -6.93
C THR A 202 -7.15 -2.79 -6.39
N GLN A 203 -7.90 -2.46 -5.34
CA GLN A 203 -7.77 -1.16 -4.67
C GLN A 203 -6.39 -1.08 -4.00
N ASN A 204 -5.64 -0.02 -4.24
CA ASN A 204 -4.28 0.15 -3.73
C ASN A 204 -4.24 1.27 -2.70
N PHE A 205 -3.84 0.93 -1.48
CA PHE A 205 -3.57 1.86 -0.39
C PHE A 205 -2.13 1.70 0.08
N ALA A 206 -1.49 2.78 0.47
CA ALA A 206 -0.10 2.77 0.87
C ALA A 206 0.17 3.59 2.13
N ILE A 207 1.17 3.17 2.86
CA ILE A 207 1.96 4.02 3.75
C ILE A 207 3.36 4.16 3.17
N TRP A 208 4.15 5.06 3.71
CA TRP A 208 5.58 5.13 3.43
C TRP A 208 6.41 4.56 4.59
N ASP A 209 7.70 4.31 4.31
CA ASP A 209 8.72 4.17 5.34
C ASP A 209 9.95 5.01 4.96
N ASP A 210 11.13 4.77 5.53
CA ASP A 210 12.29 5.66 5.36
C ASP A 210 12.73 5.79 3.90
N HIS A 211 12.70 4.71 3.14
CA HIS A 211 13.15 4.74 1.75
C HIS A 211 12.17 5.45 0.79
N ASP A 212 10.88 5.52 1.10
CA ASP A 212 9.95 6.41 0.38
C ASP A 212 10.10 7.87 0.85
N PHE A 213 10.41 8.06 2.14
CA PHE A 213 10.49 9.38 2.78
C PHE A 213 11.77 10.13 2.44
N GLY A 214 12.91 9.42 2.36
CA GLY A 214 14.20 10.05 2.10
C GLY A 214 15.40 9.11 2.23
N PRO A 215 16.48 9.55 2.89
CA PRO A 215 17.61 8.71 3.25
C PRO A 215 17.22 7.61 4.22
N ASN A 216 18.00 6.51 4.23
CA ASN A 216 17.86 5.44 5.22
C ASN A 216 17.75 6.01 6.65
N ASP A 217 16.81 5.49 7.44
CA ASP A 217 16.47 5.95 8.78
C ASP A 217 16.01 7.43 8.87
N GLY A 218 15.58 8.02 7.75
CA GLY A 218 15.17 9.41 7.65
C GLY A 218 14.16 9.83 8.72
N ASP A 219 14.31 11.05 9.21
CA ASP A 219 13.52 11.60 10.32
C ASP A 219 12.97 13.00 10.01
N ARG A 220 12.22 13.58 10.95
CA ARG A 220 11.53 14.88 10.80
C ARG A 220 12.44 16.05 10.42
N SER A 221 13.76 15.93 10.57
CA SER A 221 14.74 16.95 10.20
C SER A 221 15.09 16.91 8.71
N PHE A 222 14.68 15.88 7.97
CA PHE A 222 14.94 15.80 6.55
C PHE A 222 14.33 17.00 5.81
N TYR A 223 15.20 17.82 5.22
CA TYR A 223 14.82 19.12 4.68
C TYR A 223 13.87 19.03 3.49
N ASN A 224 13.91 17.91 2.73
CA ASN A 224 13.12 17.72 1.51
C ASN A 224 11.81 16.91 1.74
N LYS A 225 11.43 16.65 3.00
CA LYS A 225 10.28 15.82 3.37
C LYS A 225 8.95 16.27 2.76
N TYR A 226 8.76 17.56 2.50
CA TYR A 226 7.53 18.05 1.85
C TYR A 226 7.50 17.72 0.35
N ALA A 227 8.66 17.65 -0.32
CA ALA A 227 8.72 17.22 -1.70
C ALA A 227 8.47 15.72 -1.84
N THR A 228 8.99 14.90 -0.91
CA THR A 228 8.69 13.46 -0.88
C THR A 228 7.24 13.20 -0.53
N GLN A 229 6.66 13.96 0.40
CA GLN A 229 5.24 13.87 0.71
C GLN A 229 4.35 14.22 -0.50
N GLN A 230 4.70 15.27 -1.25
CA GLN A 230 3.96 15.62 -2.45
C GLN A 230 4.08 14.53 -3.52
N ALA A 231 5.28 13.97 -3.72
CA ALA A 231 5.47 12.86 -4.65
C ALA A 231 4.68 11.61 -4.21
N PHE A 232 4.65 11.28 -2.92
CA PHE A 232 3.78 10.21 -2.41
C PHE A 232 2.32 10.43 -2.80
N LYS A 233 1.80 11.66 -2.61
CA LYS A 233 0.43 12.02 -2.99
C LYS A 233 0.20 11.98 -4.49
N ASP A 234 1.19 12.34 -5.29
CA ASP A 234 1.11 12.31 -6.76
C ASP A 234 1.07 10.86 -7.30
N PHE A 235 1.69 9.90 -6.59
CA PHE A 235 1.83 8.51 -7.05
C PHE A 235 0.92 7.50 -6.35
N TRP A 236 0.23 7.89 -5.28
CA TRP A 236 -0.75 7.05 -4.59
C TRP A 236 -2.13 7.70 -4.60
N ALA A 237 -3.16 6.89 -4.49
CA ALA A 237 -4.56 7.33 -4.52
C ALA A 237 -5.28 6.95 -3.21
N ASN A 238 -4.62 7.17 -2.06
CA ASN A 238 -5.27 7.09 -0.77
C ASN A 238 -6.41 8.12 -0.68
N LYS A 239 -7.42 7.82 0.13
CA LYS A 239 -8.62 8.66 0.23
C LYS A 239 -8.36 10.03 0.87
N SER A 240 -7.43 10.09 1.81
CA SER A 240 -7.06 11.29 2.55
C SER A 240 -5.63 11.24 3.04
N TYR A 241 -5.11 12.36 3.54
CA TYR A 241 -3.77 12.49 4.06
C TYR A 241 -3.77 13.48 5.24
N GLY A 242 -3.45 13.00 6.44
CA GLY A 242 -3.46 13.80 7.67
C GLY A 242 -4.86 14.29 8.07
N MET A 243 -4.92 15.08 9.13
CA MET A 243 -6.18 15.63 9.65
C MET A 243 -6.63 16.89 8.90
N ASN A 244 -5.69 17.66 8.39
CA ASN A 244 -5.97 18.93 7.72
C ASN A 244 -5.41 18.93 6.28
N PRO A 245 -6.25 18.81 5.26
CA PRO A 245 -5.81 18.79 3.88
C PRO A 245 -5.07 20.08 3.46
N ASN A 246 -5.28 21.20 4.16
CA ASN A 246 -4.63 22.49 3.87
C ASN A 246 -3.30 22.68 4.61
N GLN A 247 -3.06 21.93 5.69
CA GLN A 247 -1.83 21.99 6.49
C GLN A 247 -1.01 20.69 6.44
N SER A 248 -1.44 19.78 5.62
CA SER A 248 -0.77 18.57 5.17
C SER A 248 0.49 18.13 5.94
N GLU A 249 0.32 17.73 7.19
CA GLU A 249 1.38 17.15 8.01
C GLU A 249 1.24 15.63 8.03
N GLY A 250 2.17 14.94 7.35
CA GLY A 250 2.17 13.50 7.25
C GLY A 250 1.19 12.93 6.20
N ILE A 251 1.19 11.61 6.10
CA ILE A 251 0.39 10.87 5.10
C ILE A 251 -0.62 9.93 5.74
N TYR A 252 -0.77 9.95 7.07
CA TYR A 252 -1.68 9.04 7.76
C TYR A 252 -3.13 9.23 7.34
N SER A 253 -3.88 8.15 7.31
CA SER A 253 -5.27 8.13 6.86
C SER A 253 -6.00 6.88 7.35
N CYS A 254 -7.30 6.78 7.06
CA CYS A 254 -8.06 5.56 7.31
C CYS A 254 -9.09 5.31 6.22
N PHE A 255 -9.49 4.06 6.09
CA PHE A 255 -10.60 3.64 5.26
C PHE A 255 -11.29 2.42 5.88
N ASN A 256 -12.53 2.17 5.48
CA ASN A 256 -13.22 0.95 5.88
C ASN A 256 -13.61 0.10 4.67
N TRP A 257 -13.65 -1.23 4.84
CA TRP A 257 -14.14 -2.19 3.87
C TRP A 257 -14.80 -3.38 4.58
N GLY A 258 -16.01 -3.74 4.18
CA GLY A 258 -16.78 -4.69 4.96
C GLY A 258 -16.93 -4.25 6.42
N ASP A 259 -16.55 -5.12 7.35
CA ASP A 259 -16.52 -4.87 8.79
C ASP A 259 -15.10 -4.69 9.35
N ALA A 260 -14.15 -4.41 8.50
CA ALA A 260 -12.81 -3.94 8.89
C ALA A 260 -12.64 -2.44 8.66
N GLU A 261 -11.89 -1.79 9.54
CA GLU A 261 -11.39 -0.43 9.38
C GLU A 261 -9.87 -0.46 9.46
N VAL A 262 -9.23 0.14 8.47
CA VAL A 262 -7.78 0.15 8.31
C VAL A 262 -7.26 1.54 8.57
N PHE A 263 -6.31 1.65 9.49
CA PHE A 263 -5.61 2.88 9.88
C PHE A 263 -4.20 2.82 9.33
N LEU A 264 -3.91 3.69 8.39
CA LEU A 264 -2.62 3.82 7.71
C LEU A 264 -1.81 4.89 8.43
N LEU A 265 -0.74 4.51 9.11
CA LEU A 265 0.04 5.44 9.91
C LEU A 265 1.26 5.99 9.16
N ASP A 266 1.75 7.11 9.65
CA ASP A 266 2.96 7.78 9.20
C ASP A 266 4.02 7.70 10.31
N ASN A 267 5.02 6.87 10.12
CA ASN A 267 6.12 6.68 11.07
C ASN A 267 7.38 7.47 10.71
N ARG A 268 7.28 8.48 9.82
CA ARG A 268 8.44 9.27 9.36
C ARG A 268 8.32 10.76 9.58
N PHE A 269 7.20 11.36 9.22
CA PHE A 269 7.05 12.82 9.20
C PHE A 269 7.34 13.49 10.54
N PHE A 270 7.00 12.82 11.65
CA PHE A 270 7.16 13.31 13.02
C PHE A 270 8.33 12.65 13.77
N LYS A 271 8.93 11.62 13.22
CA LYS A 271 9.94 10.78 13.86
C LYS A 271 11.15 11.59 14.34
N SER A 272 11.57 11.35 15.58
CA SER A 272 12.83 11.87 16.11
C SER A 272 14.04 11.18 15.49
N PRO A 273 15.19 11.85 15.37
CA PRO A 273 16.45 11.19 15.02
C PRO A 273 16.76 10.00 15.95
N ASN A 274 17.27 8.90 15.38
CA ASN A 274 17.62 7.68 16.13
C ASN A 274 18.64 7.95 17.24
N ASP A 275 19.65 8.79 16.95
CA ASP A 275 20.77 9.07 17.85
C ASP A 275 20.49 10.21 18.84
N ARG A 276 19.25 10.69 18.94
CA ARG A 276 18.89 11.72 19.90
C ARG A 276 19.05 11.23 21.34
N LEU A 277 19.91 11.88 22.12
CA LEU A 277 20.20 11.49 23.49
C LEU A 277 19.35 12.25 24.54
N THR A 278 18.76 13.38 24.18
CA THR A 278 18.01 14.25 25.12
C THR A 278 16.61 14.53 24.61
N GLY A 279 15.68 14.76 25.51
CA GLY A 279 14.27 14.98 25.18
C GLY A 279 13.55 13.70 24.83
N GLU A 280 12.27 13.82 24.53
CA GLU A 280 11.42 12.69 24.20
C GLU A 280 11.68 12.18 22.78
N LYS A 281 11.84 10.87 22.64
CA LYS A 281 11.86 10.19 21.33
C LYS A 281 10.43 9.86 20.92
N VAL A 282 10.05 10.30 19.74
CA VAL A 282 8.72 10.04 19.15
C VAL A 282 8.87 9.43 17.76
N LEU A 283 7.96 8.54 17.41
CA LEU A 283 7.84 7.93 16.11
C LEU A 283 6.64 8.50 15.34
N LEU A 284 5.46 8.47 15.96
CA LEU A 284 4.19 8.91 15.38
C LEU A 284 3.85 10.36 15.69
N GLY A 285 4.29 10.85 16.88
CA GLY A 285 3.95 12.18 17.40
C GLY A 285 2.55 12.25 18.03
N ALA A 286 2.40 13.16 18.98
CA ALA A 286 1.20 13.26 19.82
C ALA A 286 -0.09 13.49 19.03
N SER A 287 -0.05 14.35 18.01
CA SER A 287 -1.25 14.68 17.21
C SER A 287 -1.78 13.46 16.44
N GLN A 288 -0.89 12.65 15.87
CA GLN A 288 -1.28 11.44 15.15
C GLN A 288 -1.82 10.36 16.11
N ILE A 289 -1.20 10.20 17.29
CA ILE A 289 -1.69 9.26 18.31
C ILE A 289 -3.07 9.68 18.79
N GLN A 290 -3.29 10.96 19.08
CA GLN A 290 -4.62 11.44 19.49
C GLN A 290 -5.66 11.16 18.40
N TRP A 291 -5.37 11.50 17.15
CA TRP A 291 -6.25 11.18 16.02
C TRP A 291 -6.55 9.68 15.94
N LEU A 292 -5.53 8.84 16.08
CA LEU A 292 -5.70 7.38 16.01
C LEU A 292 -6.61 6.87 17.11
N ILE A 293 -6.42 7.31 18.35
CA ILE A 293 -7.25 6.89 19.49
C ILE A 293 -8.70 7.35 19.31
N ASP A 294 -8.92 8.61 18.93
CA ASP A 294 -10.27 9.12 18.67
C ASP A 294 -10.98 8.33 17.56
N ALA A 295 -10.26 8.01 16.48
CA ALA A 295 -10.78 7.23 15.37
C ALA A 295 -11.06 5.77 15.78
N LEU A 296 -10.18 5.14 16.55
CA LEU A 296 -10.36 3.78 17.08
C LEU A 296 -11.56 3.69 18.03
N VAL A 297 -11.75 4.67 18.91
CA VAL A 297 -12.89 4.76 19.84
C VAL A 297 -14.21 4.94 19.07
N SER A 298 -14.21 5.77 18.06
CA SER A 298 -15.38 6.05 17.21
C SER A 298 -15.75 4.87 16.30
N SER A 299 -14.78 4.03 15.96
CA SER A 299 -14.91 2.91 15.04
C SER A 299 -15.87 1.83 15.56
N LYS A 300 -16.81 1.41 14.71
CA LYS A 300 -17.74 0.28 14.97
C LYS A 300 -17.32 -0.99 14.22
N ALA A 301 -16.15 -0.99 13.60
CA ALA A 301 -15.63 -2.14 12.87
C ALA A 301 -15.33 -3.31 13.82
N SER A 302 -15.58 -4.54 13.34
CA SER A 302 -15.22 -5.77 14.05
C SER A 302 -13.70 -5.95 14.14
N PHE A 303 -13.00 -5.53 13.09
CA PHE A 303 -11.54 -5.60 12.99
C PHE A 303 -10.99 -4.20 12.72
N LYS A 304 -10.02 -3.79 13.52
CA LYS A 304 -9.30 -2.52 13.43
C LYS A 304 -7.85 -2.81 13.11
N ILE A 305 -7.48 -2.65 11.85
CA ILE A 305 -6.15 -3.00 11.35
C ILE A 305 -5.29 -1.74 11.31
N ILE A 306 -4.26 -1.70 12.13
CA ILE A 306 -3.32 -0.57 12.19
C ILE A 306 -2.06 -0.94 11.40
N VAL A 307 -1.81 -0.23 10.31
CA VAL A 307 -0.66 -0.45 9.42
C VAL A 307 0.41 0.61 9.70
N ILE A 308 1.62 0.17 9.96
CA ILE A 308 2.78 1.01 10.29
C ILE A 308 4.05 0.40 9.67
N GLY A 309 5.07 1.21 9.37
CA GLY A 309 6.31 0.71 8.77
C GLY A 309 7.03 -0.29 9.68
N GLY A 310 7.49 0.12 10.85
CA GLY A 310 8.26 -0.71 11.78
C GLY A 310 7.42 -1.54 12.76
N GLN A 311 8.04 -2.54 13.40
CA GLN A 311 7.38 -3.43 14.37
C GLN A 311 6.92 -2.71 15.63
N VAL A 312 5.67 -2.97 16.05
CA VAL A 312 5.06 -2.37 17.26
C VAL A 312 5.26 -3.25 18.49
N LEU A 313 4.95 -4.54 18.38
CA LEU A 313 4.89 -5.45 19.54
C LEU A 313 6.17 -6.28 19.73
N SER A 314 7.14 -6.21 18.84
CA SER A 314 8.45 -6.79 19.09
C SER A 314 9.05 -6.16 20.36
N SER A 315 9.56 -7.02 21.27
CA SER A 315 10.28 -6.56 22.48
C SER A 315 11.78 -6.31 22.24
N ALA A 316 12.25 -6.56 21.01
CA ALA A 316 13.63 -6.30 20.63
C ALA A 316 13.80 -4.79 20.33
N ALA A 317 14.61 -4.11 21.13
CA ALA A 317 14.97 -2.70 20.92
C ALA A 317 16.09 -2.59 19.88
N VAL A 318 15.81 -2.97 18.65
CA VAL A 318 16.78 -3.01 17.55
C VAL A 318 16.24 -2.22 16.36
N PHE A 319 17.14 -1.65 15.54
CA PHE A 319 16.77 -0.81 14.39
C PHE A 319 15.74 0.24 14.76
N GLU A 320 14.66 0.37 14.03
CA GLU A 320 13.59 1.34 14.25
C GLU A 320 12.32 0.73 14.87
N ASN A 321 12.41 -0.44 15.49
CA ASN A 321 11.30 -1.03 16.23
C ASN A 321 10.74 -0.05 17.25
N TYR A 322 9.41 -0.04 17.43
CA TYR A 322 8.72 0.89 18.33
C TYR A 322 9.21 0.76 19.78
N GLU A 323 9.87 -0.35 20.13
CA GLU A 323 10.52 -0.52 21.45
C GLU A 323 11.62 0.54 21.73
N ASN A 324 12.24 1.11 20.68
CA ASN A 324 13.17 2.24 20.81
C ASN A 324 12.50 3.58 21.13
N TYR A 325 11.15 3.63 21.05
CA TYR A 325 10.29 4.78 21.36
C TYR A 325 9.34 4.43 22.50
N LYS A 326 9.87 3.80 23.54
CA LYS A 326 9.12 3.10 24.58
C LYS A 326 8.03 3.94 25.24
N THR A 327 8.31 5.19 25.60
CA THR A 327 7.33 6.10 26.22
C THR A 327 6.10 6.29 25.33
N GLU A 328 6.31 6.58 24.05
CA GLU A 328 5.21 6.79 23.11
C GLU A 328 4.43 5.48 22.82
N LYS A 329 5.15 4.36 22.69
CA LYS A 329 4.55 3.01 22.56
C LYS A 329 3.65 2.68 23.74
N GLU A 330 4.13 2.93 24.98
CA GLU A 330 3.35 2.70 26.20
C GLU A 330 2.09 3.58 26.23
N VAL A 331 2.16 4.84 25.81
CA VAL A 331 0.99 5.71 25.68
C VAL A 331 -0.03 5.09 24.74
N LEU A 332 0.38 4.68 23.53
CA LEU A 332 -0.52 4.07 22.55
C LEU A 332 -1.22 2.80 23.09
N LEU A 333 -0.43 1.88 23.68
CA LEU A 333 -0.96 0.61 24.19
C LEU A 333 -1.86 0.80 25.41
N ASN A 334 -1.54 1.76 26.30
CA ASN A 334 -2.35 2.10 27.45
C ASN A 334 -3.66 2.75 27.05
N GLU A 335 -3.67 3.64 26.07
CA GLU A 335 -4.89 4.26 25.54
C GLU A 335 -5.83 3.23 24.90
N ILE A 336 -5.28 2.26 24.13
CA ILE A 336 -6.07 1.15 23.58
C ILE A 336 -6.75 0.35 24.72
N THR A 337 -6.04 0.13 25.82
CA THR A 337 -6.55 -0.62 26.98
C THR A 337 -7.56 0.19 27.78
N ALA A 338 -7.21 1.43 28.15
CA ALA A 338 -8.02 2.30 29.00
C ALA A 338 -9.38 2.66 28.35
N ASN A 339 -9.41 2.83 27.03
CA ASN A 339 -10.63 3.08 26.27
C ASN A 339 -11.38 1.80 25.87
N ASN A 340 -10.94 0.62 26.35
CA ASN A 340 -11.55 -0.67 26.04
C ASN A 340 -11.75 -0.90 24.53
N ILE A 341 -10.78 -0.48 23.72
CA ILE A 341 -10.86 -0.59 22.26
C ILE A 341 -10.71 -2.05 21.85
N LYS A 342 -11.69 -2.59 21.16
CA LYS A 342 -11.75 -3.98 20.68
C LYS A 342 -11.30 -4.10 19.23
N GLY A 343 -10.86 -5.30 18.82
CA GLY A 343 -10.62 -5.63 17.42
C GLY A 343 -9.28 -5.18 16.86
N VAL A 344 -8.32 -4.72 17.67
CA VAL A 344 -7.06 -4.14 17.20
C VAL A 344 -6.05 -5.24 16.81
N THR A 345 -5.45 -5.09 15.64
CA THR A 345 -4.32 -5.88 15.13
C THR A 345 -3.37 -4.95 14.39
N PHE A 346 -2.06 -5.05 14.63
CA PHE A 346 -1.03 -4.30 13.93
C PHE A 346 -0.51 -5.10 12.74
N ILE A 347 -0.17 -4.40 11.68
CA ILE A 347 0.54 -4.89 10.49
C ILE A 347 1.77 -4.02 10.31
N SER A 348 2.94 -4.65 10.18
CA SER A 348 4.21 -3.95 10.05
C SER A 348 5.08 -4.47 8.91
N GLY A 349 6.14 -3.74 8.55
CA GLY A 349 7.07 -4.02 7.47
C GLY A 349 8.54 -3.88 7.89
N ASP A 350 9.35 -3.17 7.08
CA ASP A 350 10.73 -2.74 7.30
C ASP A 350 11.79 -3.86 7.45
N ARG A 351 11.53 -4.84 8.28
CA ARG A 351 12.54 -5.74 8.87
C ARG A 351 13.13 -6.76 7.91
N HIS A 352 12.69 -6.83 6.65
CA HIS A 352 13.17 -7.80 5.65
C HIS A 352 13.10 -9.27 6.10
N PHE A 353 12.11 -9.57 6.93
CA PHE A 353 11.67 -10.89 7.35
C PHE A 353 10.22 -10.81 7.82
N THR A 354 9.59 -11.95 7.99
CA THR A 354 8.20 -12.06 8.48
C THR A 354 8.19 -12.76 9.83
N GLU A 355 7.43 -12.21 10.78
CA GLU A 355 7.06 -12.87 12.03
C GLU A 355 5.72 -12.38 12.55
N LEU A 356 5.06 -13.16 13.39
CA LEU A 356 3.93 -12.72 14.19
C LEU A 356 4.40 -12.52 15.64
N SER A 357 4.14 -11.34 16.18
CA SER A 357 4.26 -11.06 17.61
C SER A 357 2.89 -11.06 18.28
N MET A 358 2.79 -11.62 19.49
CA MET A 358 1.57 -11.65 20.30
C MET A 358 1.85 -11.13 21.70
N LEU A 359 1.31 -9.96 22.04
CA LEU A 359 1.40 -9.38 23.37
C LEU A 359 0.20 -9.80 24.21
N LYS A 360 0.40 -10.69 25.18
CA LYS A 360 -0.60 -11.03 26.19
C LYS A 360 -0.75 -9.85 27.17
N ARG A 361 -1.99 -9.48 27.47
CA ARG A 361 -2.32 -8.40 28.42
C ARG A 361 -3.14 -8.98 29.57
N THR A 362 -3.00 -8.40 30.77
CA THR A 362 -3.82 -8.74 31.92
C THR A 362 -5.21 -8.10 31.73
N ASP A 363 -6.25 -8.89 31.94
CA ASP A 363 -7.66 -8.47 31.85
C ASP A 363 -8.08 -7.82 30.53
N ALA A 364 -7.33 -8.13 29.45
CA ALA A 364 -7.65 -7.68 28.09
C ALA A 364 -7.23 -8.73 27.05
N TYR A 365 -7.82 -8.69 25.86
CA TYR A 365 -7.45 -9.60 24.79
C TYR A 365 -5.99 -9.39 24.32
N ALA A 366 -5.38 -10.43 23.76
CA ALA A 366 -4.02 -10.35 23.23
C ALA A 366 -3.96 -9.47 21.97
N LEU A 367 -2.98 -8.59 21.90
CA LEU A 367 -2.68 -7.83 20.68
C LEU A 367 -1.75 -8.63 19.76
N PHE A 368 -1.97 -8.51 18.46
CA PHE A 368 -1.14 -9.11 17.43
C PHE A 368 -0.46 -8.06 16.58
N ASP A 369 0.78 -8.31 16.17
CA ASP A 369 1.56 -7.52 15.20
C ASP A 369 2.19 -8.47 14.20
N TRP A 370 1.71 -8.39 12.96
CA TRP A 370 2.19 -9.24 11.89
C TRP A 370 3.08 -8.45 10.94
N THR A 371 4.38 -8.74 11.00
CA THR A 371 5.38 -8.18 10.09
C THR A 371 5.36 -8.97 8.78
N VAL A 372 5.19 -8.30 7.64
CA VAL A 372 5.20 -8.93 6.31
C VAL A 372 6.17 -8.22 5.38
N SER A 373 7.35 -8.78 5.25
CA SER A 373 8.50 -8.23 4.52
C SER A 373 9.48 -9.36 4.16
N PRO A 374 10.24 -9.25 3.05
CA PRO A 374 10.13 -8.27 1.98
C PRO A 374 9.37 -8.81 0.75
N LEU A 375 8.82 -7.88 -0.07
CA LEU A 375 8.28 -8.24 -1.38
C LEU A 375 9.40 -8.59 -2.37
N THR A 376 10.32 -7.66 -2.63
CA THR A 376 11.39 -7.84 -3.63
C THR A 376 12.78 -7.41 -3.18
N SER A 377 12.90 -6.70 -2.04
CA SER A 377 14.23 -6.33 -1.51
C SER A 377 14.98 -7.53 -0.92
N GLY A 378 16.26 -7.39 -0.65
CA GLY A 378 17.04 -8.44 0.04
C GLY A 378 16.41 -8.82 1.38
N TYR A 379 16.59 -10.06 1.82
CA TYR A 379 16.13 -10.52 3.13
C TYR A 379 17.31 -10.91 4.03
N GLY A 380 17.07 -10.87 5.35
CA GLY A 380 18.07 -11.11 6.37
C GLY A 380 18.44 -12.59 6.54
N ASN A 381 19.50 -12.84 7.32
CA ASN A 381 19.88 -14.20 7.70
C ASN A 381 18.98 -14.68 8.86
N ILE A 382 18.22 -15.75 8.63
CA ILE A 382 17.25 -16.29 9.58
C ILE A 382 17.86 -16.67 10.94
N GLU A 383 19.09 -17.20 10.95
CA GLU A 383 19.77 -17.60 12.19
C GLU A 383 20.15 -16.39 13.07
N LYS A 384 20.48 -15.25 12.43
CA LYS A 384 20.74 -14.00 13.15
C LYS A 384 19.45 -13.40 13.67
N ILE A 385 18.39 -13.39 12.85
CA ILE A 385 17.07 -12.84 13.23
C ILE A 385 16.46 -13.68 14.37
N ALA A 386 16.62 -15.00 14.34
CA ALA A 386 16.11 -15.88 15.39
C ALA A 386 16.74 -15.58 16.78
N LYS A 387 17.93 -14.98 16.81
CA LYS A 387 18.63 -14.56 18.05
C LYS A 387 18.17 -13.19 18.56
N GLU A 388 17.38 -12.43 17.81
CA GLU A 388 16.78 -11.21 18.31
C GLU A 388 15.81 -11.54 19.46
N GLU A 389 15.95 -10.87 20.60
CA GLU A 389 15.19 -11.13 21.83
C GLU A 389 13.74 -10.62 21.75
N ASN A 390 12.98 -11.09 20.75
CA ASN A 390 11.55 -10.82 20.68
C ASN A 390 10.78 -11.85 21.54
N LYS A 391 10.49 -11.48 22.80
CA LYS A 391 9.75 -12.31 23.77
C LYS A 391 8.27 -12.55 23.35
N ASN A 392 7.76 -11.74 22.44
CA ASN A 392 6.39 -11.82 21.94
C ASN A 392 6.27 -12.62 20.64
N ARG A 393 7.39 -13.12 20.06
CA ARG A 393 7.36 -13.91 18.84
C ARG A 393 6.54 -15.18 19.00
N VAL A 394 5.61 -15.40 18.09
CA VAL A 394 4.85 -16.65 18.01
C VAL A 394 5.72 -17.72 17.36
N GLU A 395 5.84 -18.87 18.01
CA GLU A 395 6.64 -19.98 17.50
C GLU A 395 6.18 -20.43 16.10
N GLY A 396 7.13 -20.71 15.21
CA GLY A 396 6.87 -21.16 13.84
C GLY A 396 6.41 -20.06 12.87
N SER A 397 6.39 -18.78 13.29
CA SER A 397 5.96 -17.66 12.45
C SER A 397 7.10 -16.91 11.76
N LEU A 398 8.37 -17.29 11.99
CA LEU A 398 9.55 -16.59 11.45
C LEU A 398 9.95 -17.13 10.08
N PHE A 399 9.98 -16.25 9.07
CA PHE A 399 10.40 -16.54 7.69
C PHE A 399 11.32 -15.43 7.17
N ALA A 400 12.42 -15.81 6.50
CA ALA A 400 13.37 -14.88 5.88
C ALA A 400 13.53 -15.22 4.38
N GLN A 401 12.56 -14.80 3.59
CA GLN A 401 12.51 -14.96 2.13
C GLN A 401 11.52 -13.95 1.54
N HIS A 402 11.43 -13.86 0.22
CA HIS A 402 10.41 -13.00 -0.43
C HIS A 402 9.02 -13.57 -0.20
N VAL A 403 8.15 -12.73 0.35
CA VAL A 403 6.80 -13.12 0.79
C VAL A 403 5.79 -12.01 0.56
N PHE A 404 4.53 -12.40 0.55
CA PHE A 404 3.39 -11.50 0.74
C PHE A 404 2.37 -12.14 1.67
N GLY A 405 1.55 -11.33 2.31
CA GLY A 405 0.49 -11.78 3.19
C GLY A 405 -0.90 -11.54 2.64
N THR A 406 -1.88 -12.27 3.17
CA THR A 406 -3.29 -11.92 3.02
C THR A 406 -4.01 -11.96 4.37
N LEU A 407 -4.96 -11.02 4.55
CA LEU A 407 -5.97 -11.03 5.58
C LEU A 407 -7.30 -11.38 4.92
N SER A 408 -7.81 -12.59 5.16
CA SER A 408 -9.12 -13.01 4.64
C SER A 408 -10.16 -12.95 5.74
N PHE A 409 -11.21 -12.14 5.53
CA PHE A 409 -12.32 -11.95 6.48
C PHE A 409 -13.52 -12.76 6.02
N SER A 410 -14.02 -13.66 6.87
CA SER A 410 -15.10 -14.58 6.51
C SER A 410 -15.93 -14.99 7.73
N GLY A 411 -17.05 -15.63 7.45
CA GLY A 411 -17.95 -16.15 8.48
C GLY A 411 -19.11 -15.22 8.82
N ASP A 412 -20.08 -15.76 9.56
CA ASP A 412 -21.23 -15.03 10.05
C ASP A 412 -20.89 -14.30 11.37
N LYS A 413 -21.81 -13.54 11.91
CA LYS A 413 -21.60 -12.71 13.11
C LYS A 413 -20.92 -13.46 14.26
N GLU A 414 -21.31 -14.70 14.53
CA GLU A 414 -20.81 -15.52 15.64
C GLU A 414 -19.49 -16.25 15.30
N THR A 415 -19.25 -16.50 14.02
CA THR A 415 -18.08 -17.22 13.51
C THR A 415 -17.13 -16.31 12.74
N ARG A 416 -17.36 -14.97 12.81
CA ARG A 416 -16.57 -14.00 12.07
C ARG A 416 -15.11 -14.07 12.47
N GLN A 417 -14.24 -14.18 11.45
CA GLN A 417 -12.83 -14.40 11.62
C GLN A 417 -11.99 -13.63 10.61
N MET A 418 -10.75 -13.42 10.98
CA MET A 418 -9.68 -12.95 10.14
C MET A 418 -8.63 -14.06 10.04
N LYS A 419 -8.37 -14.57 8.83
CA LYS A 419 -7.29 -15.53 8.56
C LYS A 419 -6.09 -14.78 8.00
N LEU A 420 -4.97 -14.82 8.70
CA LEU A 420 -3.66 -14.41 8.22
C LEU A 420 -3.08 -15.57 7.41
N THR A 421 -2.63 -15.34 6.18
CA THR A 421 -1.97 -16.36 5.37
C THR A 421 -0.73 -15.76 4.71
N LEU A 422 0.42 -16.39 4.95
CA LEU A 422 1.70 -16.02 4.36
C LEU A 422 1.96 -16.88 3.11
N PHE A 423 2.39 -16.25 2.03
CA PHE A 423 2.74 -16.90 0.78
C PHE A 423 4.19 -16.57 0.39
N ASP A 424 4.86 -17.52 -0.29
CA ASP A 424 6.11 -17.25 -0.99
C ASP A 424 5.86 -16.43 -2.28
N LYS A 425 6.94 -16.05 -2.97
CA LYS A 425 6.85 -15.28 -4.21
C LYS A 425 6.17 -16.02 -5.37
N GLU A 426 6.10 -17.34 -5.33
CA GLU A 426 5.37 -18.18 -6.28
C GLU A 426 3.88 -18.29 -5.95
N GLY A 427 3.46 -17.87 -4.75
CA GLY A 427 2.09 -17.93 -4.27
C GLY A 427 1.74 -19.23 -3.54
N ASN A 428 2.73 -20.04 -3.11
CA ASN A 428 2.49 -21.19 -2.25
C ASN A 428 2.31 -20.75 -0.81
N GLU A 429 1.34 -21.33 -0.08
CA GLU A 429 1.11 -21.05 1.33
C GLU A 429 2.26 -21.60 2.17
N LEU A 430 2.85 -20.72 3.00
CA LEU A 430 3.94 -21.06 3.92
C LEU A 430 3.42 -21.26 5.36
N TRP A 431 2.48 -20.42 5.76
CA TRP A 431 1.98 -20.36 7.12
C TRP A 431 0.62 -19.67 7.19
N ASN A 432 -0.18 -20.01 8.19
CA ASN A 432 -1.42 -19.29 8.45
C ASN A 432 -1.77 -19.27 9.94
N LYS A 433 -2.64 -18.31 10.31
CA LYS A 433 -3.28 -18.22 11.62
C LYS A 433 -4.69 -17.66 11.47
N VAL A 434 -5.63 -18.30 12.12
CA VAL A 434 -7.00 -17.79 12.27
C VAL A 434 -7.11 -17.04 13.59
N ILE A 435 -7.74 -15.88 13.57
CA ILE A 435 -8.10 -15.06 14.73
C ILE A 435 -9.61 -14.84 14.66
N LEU A 436 -10.32 -15.37 15.64
CA LEU A 436 -11.77 -15.17 15.73
C LEU A 436 -12.06 -13.77 16.26
N LYS A 437 -13.13 -13.13 15.79
CA LYS A 437 -13.56 -11.82 16.29
C LYS A 437 -13.66 -11.81 17.83
N LYS A 438 -14.24 -12.85 18.42
CA LYS A 438 -14.38 -12.98 19.89
C LYS A 438 -13.05 -13.05 20.65
N GLU A 439 -11.94 -13.39 19.99
CA GLU A 439 -10.60 -13.39 20.60
C GLU A 439 -10.01 -11.97 20.70
N LEU A 440 -10.65 -11.00 20.07
CA LEU A 440 -10.26 -9.58 20.06
C LEU A 440 -11.27 -8.69 20.84
N GLU A 441 -12.13 -9.28 21.66
CA GLU A 441 -13.18 -8.59 22.42
C GLU A 441 -12.88 -8.45 23.92
#